data_bcd298616f532b0e6bd4c505d6209b84
#
_entry.id   bcd298616f532b0e6bd4c505d6209b84
#
_cell.length_a   1.000
_cell.length_b   1.000
_cell.length_c   1.000
_cell.angle_alpha   90.00
_cell.angle_beta   90.00
_cell.angle_gamma   90.00
#
_symmetry.space_group_name_H-M   'P 1'
#
loop_
_entity.id
_entity.type
_entity.pdbx_description
1 polymer ?
#
loop_
_entity_poly.entity_id
_entity_poly.type
_entity_poly.pdbx_seq_one_letter_code
_entity_poly.pdbx_strand_id
1 'polypeptide(L)'
;TKLMGKIGDDYFGEGVLKILRERNVDDGMVIVDGEETSYTVALAPPGIDRIFLHNPGANNTYCAEDINYDLVEQAKLFHFGYPPLMRRIYENDGEELVKIFKRVKEMGVTTSLDMSLPDAASESGKVDWEKMLKQLLPYVDIYIPSVEETMFMISRDDFEELNRDAKGHDILENLDLGKLPQLGEKLISYGAKIA
;
A
#
# COMPACT_ATOMS: atom_id res chain seq x y z
N THR A 1 17.81 7.74 -4.78
CA THR A 1 16.70 6.92 -4.26
C THR A 1 17.24 6.03 -3.15
N LYS A 2 16.48 5.85 -2.09
CA LYS A 2 16.74 4.90 -1.01
C LYS A 2 15.49 4.04 -0.82
N LEU A 3 15.65 2.79 -0.43
CA LEU A 3 14.55 1.88 -0.13
C LEU A 3 14.52 1.58 1.36
N MET A 4 13.33 1.57 1.94
CA MET A 4 13.07 1.15 3.30
C MET A 4 12.17 -0.06 3.31
N GLY A 5 12.37 -0.96 4.22
CA GLY A 5 11.57 -2.16 4.36
C GLY A 5 12.09 -3.02 5.51
N LYS A 6 11.37 -4.09 5.80
CA LYS A 6 11.69 -5.04 6.86
C LYS A 6 11.79 -6.44 6.27
N ILE A 7 12.84 -7.15 6.61
CA ILE A 7 13.13 -8.50 6.14
C ILE A 7 13.56 -9.38 7.29
N GLY A 8 13.38 -10.68 7.13
CA GLY A 8 13.95 -11.67 8.04
C GLY A 8 15.43 -11.89 7.82
N ASP A 9 16.09 -12.47 8.82
CA ASP A 9 17.46 -13.01 8.69
C ASP A 9 17.40 -14.42 8.07
N ASP A 10 17.03 -14.48 6.79
CA ASP A 10 16.83 -15.71 6.04
C ASP A 10 17.41 -15.62 4.61
N TYR A 11 17.32 -16.72 3.88
CA TYR A 11 17.84 -16.83 2.52
C TYR A 11 17.22 -15.80 1.54
N PHE A 12 15.92 -15.50 1.67
CA PHE A 12 15.27 -14.49 0.84
C PHE A 12 15.73 -13.08 1.20
N GLY A 13 15.90 -12.81 2.50
CA GLY A 13 16.43 -11.54 3.02
C GLY A 13 17.85 -11.27 2.52
N GLU A 14 18.73 -12.29 2.56
CA GLU A 14 20.07 -12.19 1.97
C GLU A 14 20.02 -11.87 0.48
N GLY A 15 19.12 -12.53 -0.27
CA GLY A 15 18.91 -12.29 -1.69
C GLY A 15 18.47 -10.87 -1.98
N VAL A 16 17.50 -10.35 -1.21
CA VAL A 16 17.01 -8.97 -1.29
C VAL A 16 18.14 -7.98 -1.02
N LEU A 17 18.87 -8.16 0.10
CA LEU A 17 19.99 -7.26 0.45
C LEU A 17 21.09 -7.26 -0.60
N LYS A 18 21.46 -8.41 -1.15
CA LYS A 18 22.46 -8.48 -2.23
C LYS A 18 22.06 -7.59 -3.40
N ILE A 19 20.80 -7.72 -3.87
CA ILE A 19 20.29 -6.95 -5.01
C ILE A 19 20.28 -5.44 -4.69
N LEU A 20 19.88 -5.06 -3.48
CA LEU A 20 19.80 -3.65 -3.08
C LEU A 20 21.17 -3.02 -2.90
N ARG A 21 22.16 -3.75 -2.33
CA ARG A 21 23.55 -3.32 -2.17
C ARG A 21 24.22 -3.07 -3.51
N GLU A 22 24.00 -3.95 -4.49
CA GLU A 22 24.51 -3.76 -5.86
C GLU A 22 24.02 -2.43 -6.50
N ARG A 23 22.91 -1.88 -5.99
CA ARG A 23 22.29 -0.62 -6.43
C ARG A 23 22.50 0.55 -5.49
N ASN A 24 23.18 0.35 -4.36
CA ASN A 24 23.42 1.34 -3.31
C ASN A 24 22.12 1.97 -2.76
N VAL A 25 21.08 1.15 -2.49
CA VAL A 25 19.77 1.60 -2.01
C VAL A 25 19.30 0.87 -0.75
N ASP A 26 20.16 0.12 -0.07
CA ASP A 26 19.84 -0.74 1.07
C ASP A 26 19.89 -0.06 2.45
N ASP A 27 20.25 1.22 2.51
CA ASP A 27 20.52 1.96 3.78
C ASP A 27 19.31 2.03 4.75
N GLY A 28 18.09 1.79 4.25
CA GLY A 28 16.86 1.84 5.03
C GLY A 28 16.27 0.47 5.39
N MET A 29 17.00 -0.63 5.12
CA MET A 29 16.50 -1.98 5.39
C MET A 29 16.69 -2.37 6.86
N VAL A 30 15.61 -2.88 7.49
CA VAL A 30 15.63 -3.46 8.83
C VAL A 30 15.66 -4.99 8.72
N ILE A 31 16.63 -5.61 9.37
CA ILE A 31 16.77 -7.07 9.44
C ILE A 31 16.31 -7.53 10.80
N VAL A 32 15.40 -8.50 10.84
CA VAL A 32 14.80 -9.01 12.09
C VAL A 32 15.05 -10.51 12.21
N ASP A 33 15.63 -10.92 13.31
CA ASP A 33 15.78 -12.33 13.68
C ASP A 33 14.43 -12.92 14.09
N GLY A 34 14.17 -14.16 13.66
CA GLY A 34 12.96 -14.90 14.01
C GLY A 34 11.69 -14.53 13.19
N GLU A 35 11.79 -13.61 12.25
CA GLU A 35 10.73 -13.33 11.27
C GLU A 35 11.18 -13.79 9.88
N GLU A 36 10.21 -14.19 9.04
CA GLU A 36 10.46 -14.56 7.64
C GLU A 36 10.43 -13.33 6.74
N THR A 37 11.26 -13.31 5.72
CA THR A 37 11.17 -12.30 4.65
C THR A 37 9.88 -12.49 3.85
N SER A 38 9.18 -11.40 3.57
CA SER A 38 7.99 -11.41 2.70
C SER A 38 8.34 -11.88 1.29
N TYR A 39 7.49 -12.73 0.70
CA TYR A 39 7.61 -13.14 -0.69
C TYR A 39 6.26 -13.40 -1.33
N THR A 40 6.23 -13.37 -2.65
CA THR A 40 5.05 -13.69 -3.44
C THR A 40 5.40 -14.67 -4.55
N VAL A 41 4.63 -15.74 -4.66
CA VAL A 41 4.66 -16.64 -5.82
C VAL A 41 3.58 -16.20 -6.80
N ALA A 42 3.98 -15.74 -7.99
CA ALA A 42 3.04 -15.36 -9.04
C ALA A 42 2.86 -16.53 -10.01
N LEU A 43 1.64 -17.02 -10.13
CA LEU A 43 1.24 -18.01 -11.13
C LEU A 43 0.59 -17.26 -12.30
N ALA A 44 1.16 -17.39 -13.49
CA ALA A 44 0.72 -16.68 -14.68
C ALA A 44 0.35 -17.67 -15.82
N PRO A 45 -0.76 -18.42 -15.70
CA PRO A 45 -1.20 -19.33 -16.74
C PRO A 45 -1.71 -18.54 -17.97
N PRO A 46 -1.51 -19.06 -19.20
CA PRO A 46 -1.98 -18.39 -20.39
C PRO A 46 -3.51 -18.22 -20.40
N GLY A 47 -3.99 -17.00 -20.71
CA GLY A 47 -5.42 -16.68 -20.86
C GLY A 47 -6.20 -16.54 -19.56
N ILE A 48 -5.51 -16.53 -18.41
CA ILE A 48 -6.09 -16.27 -17.08
C ILE A 48 -5.23 -15.19 -16.41
N ASP A 49 -5.86 -14.31 -15.65
CA ASP A 49 -5.11 -13.33 -14.87
C ASP A 49 -4.21 -14.01 -13.82
N ARG A 50 -3.18 -13.29 -13.41
CA ARG A 50 -2.17 -13.78 -12.46
C ARG A 50 -2.78 -14.09 -11.10
N ILE A 51 -2.41 -15.23 -10.55
CA ILE A 51 -2.76 -15.63 -9.19
C ILE A 51 -1.56 -15.41 -8.29
N PHE A 52 -1.73 -14.73 -7.17
CA PHE A 52 -0.68 -14.44 -6.21
C PHE A 52 -0.84 -15.27 -4.94
N LEU A 53 0.18 -16.03 -4.58
CA LEU A 53 0.30 -16.67 -3.28
C LEU A 53 1.31 -15.87 -2.46
N HIS A 54 0.79 -15.06 -1.54
CA HIS A 54 1.57 -14.09 -0.78
C HIS A 54 1.81 -14.56 0.65
N ASN A 55 3.10 -14.56 1.05
CA ASN A 55 3.51 -14.65 2.46
C ASN A 55 3.94 -13.26 2.93
N PRO A 56 3.21 -12.61 3.84
CA PRO A 56 3.54 -11.26 4.28
C PRO A 56 4.83 -11.18 5.11
N GLY A 57 5.19 -12.23 5.84
CA GLY A 57 6.41 -12.26 6.64
C GLY A 57 6.57 -11.00 7.50
N ALA A 58 7.79 -10.45 7.54
CA ALA A 58 8.16 -9.26 8.31
C ALA A 58 7.38 -7.98 7.91
N ASN A 59 6.69 -7.95 6.77
CA ASN A 59 5.81 -6.83 6.43
C ASN A 59 4.65 -6.70 7.43
N ASN A 60 4.18 -7.81 8.04
CA ASN A 60 3.11 -7.78 9.02
C ASN A 60 3.45 -7.05 10.32
N THR A 61 4.73 -6.90 10.62
CA THR A 61 5.23 -6.25 11.84
C THR A 61 5.87 -4.89 11.55
N TYR A 62 5.91 -4.47 10.27
CA TYR A 62 6.44 -3.17 9.87
C TYR A 62 5.63 -2.02 10.48
N CYS A 63 6.31 -1.01 11.02
CA CYS A 63 5.69 0.07 11.75
C CYS A 63 6.49 1.38 11.68
N ALA A 64 6.00 2.42 12.34
CA ALA A 64 6.63 3.74 12.32
C ALA A 64 8.06 3.76 12.89
N GLU A 65 8.37 2.85 13.80
CA GLU A 65 9.70 2.71 14.40
C GLU A 65 10.73 2.12 13.40
N ASP A 66 10.27 1.39 12.38
CA ASP A 66 11.14 0.81 11.34
C ASP A 66 11.54 1.84 10.27
N ILE A 67 10.93 3.03 10.25
CA ILE A 67 11.26 4.11 9.31
C ILE A 67 12.55 4.81 9.73
N ASN A 68 13.53 4.85 8.84
CA ASN A 68 14.73 5.66 9.03
C ASN A 68 14.43 7.14 8.67
N TYR A 69 13.99 7.92 9.65
CA TYR A 69 13.61 9.31 9.46
C TYR A 69 14.79 10.23 9.08
N ASP A 70 16.03 9.87 9.44
CA ASP A 70 17.22 10.64 9.04
C ASP A 70 17.45 10.55 7.52
N LEU A 71 17.09 9.43 6.90
CA LEU A 71 17.07 9.29 5.45
C LEU A 71 15.89 10.02 4.82
N VAL A 72 14.73 10.02 5.48
CA VAL A 72 13.53 10.72 5.00
C VAL A 72 13.77 12.22 4.96
N GLU A 73 14.39 12.80 5.99
CA GLU A 73 14.68 14.23 6.06
C GLU A 73 15.54 14.74 4.88
N GLN A 74 16.39 13.88 4.34
CA GLN A 74 17.24 14.20 3.19
C GLN A 74 16.54 14.03 1.84
N ALA A 75 15.31 13.48 1.85
CA ALA A 75 14.56 13.20 0.63
C ALA A 75 13.69 14.38 0.21
N LYS A 76 13.37 14.45 -1.09
CA LYS A 76 12.35 15.36 -1.62
C LYS A 76 10.96 14.76 -1.62
N LEU A 77 10.90 13.44 -1.70
CA LEU A 77 9.66 12.66 -1.77
C LEU A 77 9.80 11.41 -0.92
N PHE A 78 8.83 11.18 -0.06
CA PHE A 78 8.59 9.92 0.62
C PHE A 78 7.41 9.22 -0.06
N HIS A 79 7.65 8.02 -0.58
CA HIS A 79 6.60 7.18 -1.18
C HIS A 79 6.40 5.93 -0.34
N PHE A 80 5.15 5.62 -0.02
CA PHE A 80 4.76 4.39 0.66
C PHE A 80 3.83 3.59 -0.25
N GLY A 81 4.08 2.29 -0.36
CA GLY A 81 3.28 1.40 -1.21
C GLY A 81 2.69 0.23 -0.44
N TYR A 82 1.47 -0.12 -0.82
CA TYR A 82 0.73 -1.33 -0.48
C TYR A 82 0.39 -1.56 1.00
N PRO A 83 -0.15 -0.56 1.72
CA PRO A 83 -0.62 -0.73 3.09
C PRO A 83 -1.48 -1.98 3.34
N PRO A 84 -2.40 -2.39 2.42
CA PRO A 84 -3.25 -3.58 2.63
C PRO A 84 -2.50 -4.90 2.81
N LEU A 85 -1.22 -4.95 2.45
CA LEU A 85 -0.36 -6.14 2.60
C LEU A 85 0.41 -6.16 3.93
N MET A 86 0.22 -5.15 4.79
CA MET A 86 1.00 -4.95 6.02
C MET A 86 0.07 -4.83 7.24
N ARG A 87 -0.12 -5.93 7.99
CA ARG A 87 -1.13 -5.99 9.04
C ARG A 87 -1.04 -4.84 10.03
N ARG A 88 0.14 -4.56 10.58
CA ARG A 88 0.32 -3.49 11.58
C ARG A 88 0.07 -2.09 11.02
N ILE A 89 0.18 -1.94 9.71
CA ILE A 89 -0.05 -0.66 9.03
C ILE A 89 -1.55 -0.36 8.87
N TYR A 90 -2.40 -1.40 8.67
CA TYR A 90 -3.84 -1.20 8.48
C TYR A 90 -4.68 -1.49 9.74
N GLU A 91 -4.18 -2.25 10.72
CA GLU A 91 -4.93 -2.49 11.96
C GLU A 91 -5.11 -1.21 12.76
N ASN A 92 -6.08 -1.19 13.69
CA ASN A 92 -6.42 -0.03 14.53
C ASN A 92 -6.70 1.23 13.70
N ASP A 93 -7.52 1.11 12.66
CA ASP A 93 -7.88 2.22 11.75
C ASP A 93 -6.65 2.89 11.09
N GLY A 94 -5.55 2.17 10.92
CA GLY A 94 -4.33 2.66 10.26
C GLY A 94 -3.50 3.63 11.10
N GLU A 95 -3.59 3.56 12.43
CA GLU A 95 -2.88 4.46 13.35
C GLU A 95 -1.38 4.58 13.04
N GLU A 96 -0.71 3.45 12.75
CA GLU A 96 0.71 3.44 12.40
C GLU A 96 0.98 4.19 11.08
N LEU A 97 0.16 3.99 10.06
CA LEU A 97 0.33 4.68 8.78
C LEU A 97 0.10 6.19 8.93
N VAL A 98 -0.92 6.58 9.67
CA VAL A 98 -1.20 8.01 9.97
C VAL A 98 -0.02 8.63 10.72
N LYS A 99 0.53 7.94 11.71
CA LYS A 99 1.72 8.37 12.48
C LYS A 99 2.95 8.59 11.56
N ILE A 100 3.20 7.66 10.63
CA ILE A 100 4.28 7.78 9.65
C ILE A 100 4.09 9.03 8.79
N PHE A 101 2.94 9.15 8.11
CA PHE A 101 2.70 10.25 7.17
C PHE A 101 2.67 11.61 7.85
N LYS A 102 2.06 11.71 9.03
CA LYS A 102 2.05 12.92 9.83
C LYS A 102 3.47 13.38 10.14
N ARG A 103 4.32 12.48 10.65
CA ARG A 103 5.72 12.80 10.98
C ARG A 103 6.51 13.23 9.74
N VAL A 104 6.38 12.51 8.63
CA VAL A 104 7.06 12.88 7.37
C VAL A 104 6.59 14.25 6.89
N LYS A 105 5.30 14.55 7.03
CA LYS A 105 4.74 15.84 6.64
C LYS A 105 5.27 16.99 7.51
N GLU A 106 5.42 16.77 8.81
CA GLU A 106 6.02 17.74 9.76
C GLU A 106 7.49 18.03 9.41
N MET A 107 8.21 17.10 8.77
CA MET A 107 9.58 17.30 8.26
C MET A 107 9.62 18.11 6.96
N GLY A 108 8.48 18.46 6.37
CA GLY A 108 8.41 19.24 5.13
C GLY A 108 8.67 18.45 3.85
N VAL A 109 8.70 17.12 3.93
CA VAL A 109 8.91 16.23 2.78
C VAL A 109 7.59 16.02 2.04
N THR A 110 7.63 16.02 0.71
CA THR A 110 6.45 15.67 -0.11
C THR A 110 6.09 14.21 0.10
N THR A 111 4.82 13.92 0.31
CA THR A 111 4.34 12.57 0.59
C THR A 111 3.57 11.99 -0.58
N SER A 112 3.78 10.70 -0.85
CA SER A 112 3.07 9.94 -1.88
C SER A 112 2.65 8.59 -1.32
N LEU A 113 1.43 8.17 -1.67
CA LEU A 113 0.87 6.90 -1.24
C LEU A 113 0.28 6.16 -2.44
N ASP A 114 0.63 4.88 -2.55
CA ASP A 114 0.02 3.92 -3.44
C ASP A 114 -0.67 2.82 -2.62
N MET A 115 -1.69 2.20 -3.19
CA MET A 115 -2.46 1.16 -2.53
C MET A 115 -2.28 -0.19 -3.23
N SER A 116 -2.90 -1.21 -2.72
CA SER A 116 -3.17 -2.46 -3.39
C SER A 116 -4.61 -2.87 -3.08
N LEU A 117 -5.22 -3.64 -3.96
CA LEU A 117 -6.58 -4.12 -3.72
C LEU A 117 -6.57 -5.05 -2.49
N PRO A 118 -7.33 -4.74 -1.42
CA PRO A 118 -7.44 -5.62 -0.28
C PRO A 118 -8.12 -6.93 -0.68
N ASP A 119 -7.62 -8.05 -0.19
CA ASP A 119 -8.32 -9.33 -0.35
C ASP A 119 -9.60 -9.32 0.51
N ALA A 120 -10.75 -9.37 -0.15
CA ALA A 120 -12.06 -9.32 0.51
C ALA A 120 -12.27 -10.44 1.55
N ALA A 121 -11.60 -11.58 1.41
CA ALA A 121 -11.68 -12.71 2.34
C ALA A 121 -10.72 -12.58 3.54
N SER A 122 -9.75 -11.67 3.48
CA SER A 122 -8.74 -11.46 4.53
C SER A 122 -9.16 -10.44 5.58
N GLU A 123 -8.31 -10.24 6.59
CA GLU A 123 -8.53 -9.19 7.60
C GLU A 123 -8.46 -7.78 6.97
N SER A 124 -7.58 -7.57 5.96
CA SER A 124 -7.52 -6.29 5.26
C SER A 124 -8.81 -5.96 4.50
N GLY A 125 -9.56 -6.98 4.05
CA GLY A 125 -10.86 -6.82 3.40
C GLY A 125 -11.98 -6.34 4.33
N LYS A 126 -11.80 -6.46 5.65
CA LYS A 126 -12.77 -6.05 6.69
C LYS A 126 -12.51 -4.67 7.25
N VAL A 127 -11.38 -4.04 6.89
CA VAL A 127 -11.01 -2.70 7.36
C VAL A 127 -11.98 -1.66 6.82
N ASP A 128 -12.35 -0.69 7.66
CA ASP A 128 -13.05 0.53 7.22
C ASP A 128 -12.05 1.49 6.57
N TRP A 129 -11.72 1.18 5.30
CA TRP A 129 -10.76 1.95 4.52
C TRP A 129 -11.18 3.40 4.33
N GLU A 130 -12.47 3.67 4.20
CA GLU A 130 -12.95 5.05 4.06
C GLU A 130 -12.64 5.88 5.30
N LYS A 131 -12.88 5.31 6.48
CA LYS A 131 -12.54 5.96 7.76
C LYS A 131 -11.03 6.20 7.87
N MET A 132 -10.23 5.20 7.55
CA MET A 132 -8.78 5.30 7.57
C MET A 132 -8.27 6.37 6.61
N LEU A 133 -8.77 6.39 5.36
CA LEU A 133 -8.37 7.37 4.36
C LEU A 133 -8.72 8.81 4.77
N LYS A 134 -9.88 9.03 5.40
CA LYS A 134 -10.24 10.36 5.95
C LYS A 134 -9.25 10.86 7.01
N GLN A 135 -8.62 9.96 7.77
CA GLN A 135 -7.61 10.33 8.76
C GLN A 135 -6.22 10.53 8.14
N LEU A 136 -5.91 9.79 7.08
CA LEU A 136 -4.60 9.72 6.46
C LEU A 136 -4.36 10.79 5.38
N LEU A 137 -5.34 11.00 4.49
CA LEU A 137 -5.18 11.84 3.29
C LEU A 137 -4.86 13.31 3.57
N PRO A 138 -5.19 13.92 4.73
CA PRO A 138 -4.68 15.24 5.08
C PRO A 138 -3.14 15.34 5.13
N TYR A 139 -2.44 14.21 5.26
CA TYR A 139 -0.98 14.14 5.30
C TYR A 139 -0.37 13.61 3.99
N VAL A 140 -1.19 13.35 2.95
CA VAL A 140 -0.76 12.81 1.66
C VAL A 140 -0.85 13.88 0.58
N ASP A 141 0.26 14.19 -0.07
CA ASP A 141 0.25 15.16 -1.18
C ASP A 141 -0.21 14.51 -2.49
N ILE A 142 0.26 13.29 -2.76
CA ILE A 142 0.00 12.56 -3.99
C ILE A 142 -0.54 11.18 -3.63
N TYR A 143 -1.80 10.91 -3.99
CA TYR A 143 -2.46 9.64 -3.78
C TYR A 143 -2.74 8.97 -5.14
N ILE A 144 -2.21 7.75 -5.35
CA ILE A 144 -2.18 7.09 -6.66
C ILE A 144 -2.79 5.68 -6.58
N PRO A 145 -4.06 5.52 -6.19
CA PRO A 145 -4.72 4.23 -6.22
C PRO A 145 -5.17 3.88 -7.65
N SER A 146 -5.36 2.61 -7.93
CA SER A 146 -6.17 2.19 -9.07
C SER A 146 -7.64 2.52 -8.84
N VAL A 147 -8.44 2.47 -9.93
CA VAL A 147 -9.90 2.67 -9.82
C VAL A 147 -10.54 1.58 -8.97
N GLU A 148 -10.09 0.33 -9.13
CA GLU A 148 -10.59 -0.82 -8.37
C GLU A 148 -10.33 -0.68 -6.88
N GLU A 149 -9.12 -0.30 -6.51
CA GLU A 149 -8.74 -0.02 -5.11
C GLU A 149 -9.58 1.11 -4.53
N THR A 150 -9.75 2.18 -5.30
CA THR A 150 -10.57 3.32 -4.90
C THR A 150 -12.01 2.90 -4.64
N MET A 151 -12.63 2.19 -5.58
CA MET A 151 -14.01 1.73 -5.43
C MET A 151 -14.18 0.77 -4.26
N PHE A 152 -13.26 -0.20 -4.11
CA PHE A 152 -13.27 -1.11 -2.97
C PHE A 152 -13.26 -0.37 -1.63
N MET A 153 -12.46 0.70 -1.54
CA MET A 153 -12.21 1.41 -0.29
C MET A 153 -13.26 2.46 0.05
N ILE A 154 -13.84 3.15 -0.94
CA ILE A 154 -14.73 4.30 -0.69
C ILE A 154 -16.08 4.24 -1.41
N SER A 155 -16.32 3.19 -2.20
CA SER A 155 -17.58 2.94 -2.92
C SER A 155 -17.84 1.43 -3.03
N ARG A 156 -17.85 0.75 -1.88
CA ARG A 156 -17.88 -0.71 -1.79
C ARG A 156 -19.06 -1.35 -2.51
N ASP A 157 -20.25 -0.78 -2.37
CA ASP A 157 -21.47 -1.31 -2.99
C ASP A 157 -21.37 -1.29 -4.52
N ASP A 158 -20.87 -0.18 -5.09
CA ASP A 158 -20.62 -0.06 -6.54
C ASP A 158 -19.55 -1.06 -7.02
N PHE A 159 -18.49 -1.25 -6.23
CA PHE A 159 -17.43 -2.23 -6.53
C PHE A 159 -18.01 -3.66 -6.57
N GLU A 160 -18.82 -4.02 -5.58
CA GLU A 160 -19.43 -5.36 -5.52
C GLU A 160 -20.45 -5.59 -6.64
N GLU A 161 -21.19 -4.56 -7.05
CA GLU A 161 -22.10 -4.61 -8.19
C GLU A 161 -21.32 -4.88 -9.49
N LEU A 162 -20.29 -4.07 -9.77
CA LEU A 162 -19.44 -4.24 -10.95
C LEU A 162 -18.76 -5.62 -10.98
N ASN A 163 -18.27 -6.09 -9.83
CA ASN A 163 -17.61 -7.38 -9.75
C ASN A 163 -18.58 -8.56 -10.02
N ARG A 164 -19.85 -8.45 -9.60
CA ARG A 164 -20.89 -9.43 -9.94
C ARG A 164 -21.21 -9.43 -11.44
N ASP A 165 -21.27 -8.23 -12.05
CA ASP A 165 -21.62 -8.08 -13.46
C ASP A 165 -20.48 -8.50 -14.40
N ALA A 166 -19.24 -8.37 -13.95
CA ALA A 166 -18.04 -8.80 -14.69
C ALA A 166 -17.94 -10.31 -14.86
N LYS A 167 -18.59 -11.13 -13.99
CA LYS A 167 -18.61 -12.61 -14.06
C LYS A 167 -17.24 -13.26 -14.23
N GLY A 168 -16.22 -12.66 -13.62
CA GLY A 168 -14.83 -13.12 -13.70
C GLY A 168 -14.01 -12.53 -14.85
N HIS A 169 -14.57 -11.57 -15.61
CA HIS A 169 -13.83 -10.73 -16.54
C HIS A 169 -13.33 -9.47 -15.85
N ASP A 170 -12.55 -8.66 -16.57
CA ASP A 170 -12.05 -7.39 -16.06
C ASP A 170 -13.24 -6.45 -15.72
N ILE A 171 -13.31 -6.00 -14.47
CA ILE A 171 -14.38 -5.11 -14.02
C ILE A 171 -14.36 -3.76 -14.74
N LEU A 172 -13.20 -3.33 -15.21
CA LEU A 172 -13.01 -2.06 -15.92
C LEU A 172 -13.74 -2.01 -17.27
N GLU A 173 -14.03 -3.17 -17.87
CA GLU A 173 -14.82 -3.24 -19.12
C GLU A 173 -16.25 -2.72 -18.95
N ASN A 174 -16.81 -2.81 -17.76
CA ASN A 174 -18.17 -2.39 -17.43
C ASN A 174 -18.20 -1.07 -16.62
N LEU A 175 -17.05 -0.43 -16.41
CA LEU A 175 -16.96 0.78 -15.62
C LEU A 175 -17.61 1.98 -16.31
N ASP A 176 -18.54 2.65 -15.63
CA ASP A 176 -19.02 3.97 -16.05
C ASP A 176 -17.97 5.04 -15.75
N LEU A 177 -17.27 5.49 -16.79
CA LEU A 177 -16.24 6.52 -16.68
C LEU A 177 -16.80 7.86 -16.15
N GLY A 178 -18.11 8.09 -16.25
CA GLY A 178 -18.77 9.27 -15.69
C GLY A 178 -18.73 9.34 -14.16
N LYS A 179 -18.48 8.20 -13.48
CA LYS A 179 -18.32 8.14 -12.01
C LYS A 179 -16.92 8.53 -11.52
N LEU A 180 -15.89 8.49 -12.37
CA LEU A 180 -14.50 8.75 -11.97
C LEU A 180 -14.27 10.15 -11.38
N PRO A 181 -14.81 11.25 -11.94
CA PRO A 181 -14.67 12.56 -11.34
C PRO A 181 -15.19 12.63 -9.90
N GLN A 182 -16.32 11.97 -9.63
CA GLN A 182 -16.93 11.95 -8.29
C GLN A 182 -16.04 11.21 -7.27
N LEU A 183 -15.41 10.10 -7.68
CA LEU A 183 -14.45 9.37 -6.84
C LEU A 183 -13.22 10.24 -6.54
N GLY A 184 -12.66 10.91 -7.55
CA GLY A 184 -11.54 11.83 -7.38
C GLY A 184 -11.87 13.01 -6.48
N GLU A 185 -13.04 13.67 -6.68
CA GLU A 185 -13.52 14.76 -5.82
C GLU A 185 -13.68 14.31 -4.37
N LYS A 186 -14.16 13.08 -4.15
CA LYS A 186 -14.31 12.50 -2.80
C LYS A 186 -12.94 12.34 -2.13
N LEU A 187 -11.92 11.83 -2.84
CA LEU A 187 -10.54 11.68 -2.33
C LEU A 187 -9.90 13.05 -2.01
N ILE A 188 -10.08 14.03 -2.89
CA ILE A 188 -9.62 15.41 -2.65
C ILE A 188 -10.32 16.00 -1.43
N SER A 189 -11.62 15.74 -1.25
CA SER A 189 -12.37 16.21 -0.07
C SER A 189 -11.87 15.62 1.25
N TYR A 190 -11.21 14.45 1.21
CA TYR A 190 -10.56 13.84 2.37
C TYR A 190 -9.18 14.44 2.67
N GLY A 191 -8.63 15.26 1.79
CA GLY A 191 -7.42 16.03 2.03
C GLY A 191 -6.23 15.76 1.10
N ALA A 192 -6.30 14.80 0.20
CA ALA A 192 -5.27 14.61 -0.82
C ALA A 192 -5.18 15.87 -1.70
N LYS A 193 -3.97 16.23 -2.14
CA LYS A 193 -3.79 17.37 -3.05
C LYS A 193 -3.88 16.96 -4.52
N ILE A 194 -3.46 15.73 -4.81
CA ILE A 194 -3.53 15.09 -6.12
C ILE A 194 -4.03 13.66 -5.89
N ALA A 195 -5.06 13.25 -6.63
CA ALA A 195 -5.63 11.91 -6.62
C ALA A 195 -6.07 11.51 -8.03
#